data_5994eef1c096d36a315ab04c7bc084ea
#
_entry.id   5994eef1c096d36a315ab04c7bc084ea
#
_cell.length_a   1.000
_cell.length_b   1.000
_cell.length_c   1.000
_cell.angle_alpha   90.00
_cell.angle_beta   90.00
_cell.angle_gamma   90.00
#
_symmetry.space_group_name_H-M   'P 1'
#
loop_
_entity.id
_entity.type
_entity.pdbx_description
1 polymer ?
#
loop_
_entity_poly.entity_id
_entity_poly.type
_entity_poly.pdbx_seq_one_letter_code
_entity_poly.pdbx_strand_id
1 'polypeptide(L)'
;MEDIADFTLGITPYDKYRGHDKDTIKKRLFHSDTKIDSTYKPLITGENIQRYFIDNKIKEYIKYGEWLGAKREERFFNEPRILIRQIISGKPPRIYAGYTEESLYFTQIGFGIISKKESINNKYILVILNSLLMNFYHKYMYLDLEKDLFQKILIANCKKLPIREISLEAQQPFIEKANKMLFLNKNLQELSQKFQRLLTRKFELEKLSTKLQDWYLLEFSEFVKELKKSKIKLFLKEEMEWEEIFLEKKEEADKVKNEIEMTDKEIDGMVYELYGLSEEEIKIVEEN
;
A
#
# COMPACT_ATOMS: atom_id res chain seq x y z
N MET A 1 -11.80 -16.23 -5.93
CA MET A 1 -11.96 -15.20 -4.85
C MET A 1 -13.41 -14.74 -4.64
N GLU A 2 -14.23 -14.68 -5.66
CA GLU A 2 -15.63 -14.21 -5.54
C GLU A 2 -16.47 -15.00 -4.54
N ASP A 3 -16.21 -16.31 -4.41
CA ASP A 3 -16.95 -17.18 -3.49
C ASP A 3 -16.56 -17.04 -2.02
N ILE A 4 -15.43 -16.41 -1.73
CA ILE A 4 -14.87 -16.33 -0.37
C ILE A 4 -14.78 -14.90 0.18
N ALA A 5 -14.97 -13.86 -0.63
CA ALA A 5 -14.82 -12.50 -0.19
C ALA A 5 -15.84 -11.55 -0.85
N ASP A 6 -16.19 -10.51 -0.11
CA ASP A 6 -16.95 -9.36 -0.56
C ASP A 6 -16.04 -8.25 -1.01
N PHE A 7 -16.49 -7.50 -2.01
CA PHE A 7 -15.72 -6.43 -2.64
C PHE A 7 -16.51 -5.14 -2.70
N THR A 8 -15.84 -4.02 -2.47
CA THR A 8 -16.43 -2.70 -2.70
C THR A 8 -15.45 -1.76 -3.38
N LEU A 9 -15.94 -0.99 -4.34
CA LEU A 9 -15.22 0.23 -4.76
C LEU A 9 -15.23 1.25 -3.63
N GLY A 10 -14.28 2.16 -3.61
CA GLY A 10 -14.34 3.32 -2.73
C GLY A 10 -15.60 4.18 -2.98
N ILE A 11 -15.85 5.10 -2.07
CA ILE A 11 -16.96 6.06 -2.19
C ILE A 11 -16.83 6.88 -3.47
N THR A 12 -17.98 7.27 -4.03
CA THR A 12 -18.07 8.27 -5.09
C THR A 12 -18.56 9.56 -4.45
N PRO A 13 -17.70 10.55 -4.20
CA PRO A 13 -18.12 11.75 -3.49
C PRO A 13 -19.16 12.55 -4.26
N TYR A 14 -18.99 12.67 -5.57
CA TYR A 14 -19.82 13.51 -6.42
C TYR A 14 -20.33 12.75 -7.63
N ASP A 15 -21.62 12.96 -7.96
CA ASP A 15 -22.26 12.41 -9.14
C ASP A 15 -23.31 13.37 -9.66
N LYS A 16 -23.09 13.91 -10.88
CA LYS A 16 -24.03 14.81 -11.53
C LYS A 16 -25.40 14.18 -11.79
N TYR A 17 -25.46 12.88 -11.99
CA TYR A 17 -26.71 12.15 -12.22
C TYR A 17 -27.51 11.90 -10.95
N ARG A 18 -26.91 12.16 -9.77
CA ARG A 18 -27.57 12.12 -8.46
C ARG A 18 -27.87 13.52 -7.91
N GLY A 19 -27.86 14.53 -8.77
CA GLY A 19 -28.29 15.89 -8.42
C GLY A 19 -27.21 16.81 -7.88
N HIS A 20 -25.93 16.41 -7.92
CA HIS A 20 -24.86 17.33 -7.57
C HIS A 20 -24.64 18.35 -8.68
N ASP A 21 -24.79 19.62 -8.34
CA ASP A 21 -24.53 20.71 -9.25
C ASP A 21 -23.03 20.92 -9.54
N LYS A 22 -22.74 21.75 -10.53
CA LYS A 22 -21.35 22.02 -10.93
C LYS A 22 -20.51 22.67 -9.82
N ASP A 23 -21.15 23.49 -9.00
CA ASP A 23 -20.47 24.21 -7.91
C ASP A 23 -20.08 23.26 -6.78
N THR A 24 -20.99 22.39 -6.35
CA THR A 24 -20.74 21.34 -5.37
C THR A 24 -19.55 20.46 -5.78
N ILE A 25 -19.52 20.07 -7.07
CA ILE A 25 -18.43 19.23 -7.59
C ILE A 25 -17.12 20.00 -7.66
N LYS A 26 -17.13 21.20 -8.25
CA LYS A 26 -15.92 22.02 -8.48
C LYS A 26 -15.29 22.49 -7.17
N LYS A 27 -16.10 22.90 -6.21
CA LYS A 27 -15.63 23.37 -4.89
C LYS A 27 -15.34 22.24 -3.91
N ARG A 28 -15.59 20.98 -4.30
CA ARG A 28 -15.36 19.79 -3.46
C ARG A 28 -16.01 19.92 -2.08
N LEU A 29 -17.29 20.32 -2.01
CA LEU A 29 -17.96 20.70 -0.75
C LEU A 29 -18.04 19.61 0.32
N PHE A 30 -17.79 18.35 -0.05
CA PHE A 30 -17.74 17.23 0.91
C PHE A 30 -16.33 16.91 1.39
N HIS A 31 -15.30 17.64 0.97
CA HIS A 31 -13.93 17.45 1.41
C HIS A 31 -13.50 18.57 2.35
N SER A 32 -12.55 18.27 3.23
CA SER A 32 -11.95 19.25 4.15
C SER A 32 -10.55 18.80 4.53
N ASP A 33 -9.64 19.74 4.73
CA ASP A 33 -8.29 19.49 5.24
C ASP A 33 -8.29 19.19 6.75
N THR A 34 -9.41 19.42 7.43
CA THR A 34 -9.57 19.18 8.86
C THR A 34 -10.86 18.44 9.18
N LYS A 35 -10.90 17.72 10.28
CA LYS A 35 -12.11 17.09 10.78
C LYS A 35 -13.03 18.14 11.41
N ILE A 36 -14.08 18.55 10.69
CA ILE A 36 -15.01 19.59 11.13
C ILE A 36 -15.95 19.07 12.23
N ASP A 37 -16.53 17.88 12.01
CA ASP A 37 -17.44 17.22 12.97
C ASP A 37 -17.37 15.69 12.84
N SER A 38 -18.29 14.96 13.49
CA SER A 38 -18.33 13.50 13.48
C SER A 38 -18.66 12.87 12.12
N THR A 39 -19.26 13.63 11.20
CA THR A 39 -19.55 13.15 9.83
C THR A 39 -18.32 13.15 8.94
N TYR A 40 -17.30 13.95 9.28
CA TYR A 40 -16.05 14.00 8.54
C TYR A 40 -15.12 12.83 8.93
N LYS A 41 -14.86 11.97 7.98
CA LYS A 41 -14.08 10.74 8.13
C LYS A 41 -12.71 10.87 7.46
N PRO A 42 -11.67 10.25 8.03
CA PRO A 42 -10.32 10.32 7.46
C PRO A 42 -10.29 9.68 6.07
N LEU A 43 -9.80 10.42 5.07
CA LEU A 43 -9.74 9.98 3.68
C LEU A 43 -8.30 9.68 3.28
N ILE A 44 -8.07 8.47 2.79
CA ILE A 44 -6.77 8.07 2.24
C ILE A 44 -6.77 8.14 0.70
N THR A 45 -5.57 8.28 0.15
CA THR A 45 -5.29 8.27 -1.29
C THR A 45 -4.66 6.94 -1.71
N GLY A 46 -4.49 6.72 -3.02
CA GLY A 46 -3.83 5.50 -3.53
C GLY A 46 -2.38 5.36 -3.07
N GLU A 47 -1.69 6.46 -2.82
CA GLU A 47 -0.31 6.48 -2.31
C GLU A 47 -0.21 5.93 -0.89
N ASN A 48 -1.28 6.01 -0.09
CA ASN A 48 -1.33 5.45 1.25
C ASN A 48 -1.38 3.91 1.23
N ILE A 49 -1.83 3.28 0.12
CA ILE A 49 -1.96 1.83 0.03
C ILE A 49 -0.65 1.25 -0.52
N GLN A 50 0.08 0.55 0.33
CA GLN A 50 1.34 -0.12 0.04
C GLN A 50 1.20 -1.63 0.26
N ARG A 51 2.19 -2.42 -0.18
CA ARG A 51 2.23 -3.85 0.14
C ARG A 51 2.32 -4.04 1.65
N TYR A 52 1.39 -4.82 2.22
CA TYR A 52 1.28 -5.11 3.66
C TYR A 52 1.09 -3.87 4.57
N PHE A 53 1.07 -2.67 4.05
CA PHE A 53 1.03 -1.46 4.86
C PHE A 53 0.01 -0.46 4.34
N ILE A 54 -0.70 0.20 5.25
CA ILE A 54 -1.53 1.37 4.95
C ILE A 54 -0.97 2.56 5.72
N ASP A 55 -0.48 3.57 5.00
CA ASP A 55 -0.06 4.82 5.62
C ASP A 55 -1.28 5.62 6.06
N ASN A 56 -1.43 5.78 7.36
CA ASN A 56 -2.55 6.50 7.97
C ASN A 56 -2.29 8.01 8.15
N LYS A 57 -1.33 8.58 7.43
CA LYS A 57 -1.13 10.03 7.38
C LYS A 57 -2.28 10.69 6.63
N ILE A 58 -3.26 11.14 7.42
CA ILE A 58 -4.46 11.78 6.88
C ILE A 58 -4.15 13.23 6.53
N LYS A 59 -4.38 13.58 5.27
CA LYS A 59 -4.25 14.95 4.75
C LYS A 59 -5.61 15.57 4.43
N GLU A 60 -6.65 14.76 4.34
CA GLU A 60 -7.98 15.17 3.91
C GLU A 60 -9.06 14.33 4.60
N TYR A 61 -10.21 14.91 4.77
CA TYR A 61 -11.41 14.29 5.34
C TYR A 61 -12.56 14.37 4.35
N ILE A 62 -13.46 13.38 4.40
CA ILE A 62 -14.69 13.33 3.59
C ILE A 62 -15.92 13.37 4.49
N LYS A 63 -16.87 14.26 4.19
CA LYS A 63 -18.17 14.27 4.83
C LYS A 63 -18.97 13.05 4.37
N TYR A 64 -19.01 12.01 5.22
CA TYR A 64 -19.64 10.74 4.88
C TYR A 64 -21.12 10.71 5.26
N GLY A 65 -22.00 10.37 4.29
CA GLY A 65 -23.44 10.32 4.49
C GLY A 65 -24.21 10.06 3.18
N GLU A 66 -25.54 10.13 3.25
CA GLU A 66 -26.47 9.83 2.14
C GLU A 66 -26.38 10.85 0.98
N TRP A 67 -25.79 12.01 1.22
CA TRP A 67 -25.54 13.04 0.20
C TRP A 67 -24.43 12.67 -0.80
N LEU A 68 -23.66 11.61 -0.56
CA LEU A 68 -22.61 11.18 -1.49
C LEU A 68 -23.21 10.54 -2.75
N GLY A 69 -22.53 10.70 -3.87
CA GLY A 69 -22.90 10.03 -5.11
C GLY A 69 -22.98 8.52 -5.00
N ALA A 70 -22.08 7.90 -4.22
CA ALA A 70 -22.21 6.53 -3.77
C ALA A 70 -21.47 6.37 -2.44
N LYS A 71 -22.23 6.21 -1.36
CA LYS A 71 -21.73 6.10 0.00
C LYS A 71 -20.96 4.79 0.26
N ARG A 72 -21.43 3.68 -0.28
CA ARG A 72 -20.98 2.31 0.00
C ARG A 72 -21.36 1.84 1.41
N GLU A 73 -21.16 0.57 1.69
CA GLU A 73 -21.40 0.01 3.02
C GLU A 73 -20.29 0.39 3.99
N GLU A 74 -20.64 0.82 5.17
CA GLU A 74 -19.71 1.37 6.15
C GLU A 74 -18.72 0.33 6.69
N ARG A 75 -19.11 -0.97 6.71
CA ARG A 75 -18.23 -2.05 7.14
C ARG A 75 -16.91 -2.09 6.37
N PHE A 76 -16.93 -1.73 5.08
CA PHE A 76 -15.72 -1.68 4.25
C PHE A 76 -14.75 -0.54 4.60
N PHE A 77 -15.10 0.31 5.56
CA PHE A 77 -14.26 1.40 6.03
C PHE A 77 -13.86 1.25 7.50
N ASN A 78 -14.55 0.38 8.27
CA ASN A 78 -14.37 0.27 9.71
C ASN A 78 -13.98 -1.14 10.19
N GLU A 79 -14.35 -2.21 9.44
CA GLU A 79 -13.97 -3.58 9.81
C GLU A 79 -12.57 -3.95 9.32
N PRO A 80 -11.96 -5.01 9.89
CA PRO A 80 -10.70 -5.56 9.39
C PRO A 80 -10.79 -5.93 7.90
N ARG A 81 -9.94 -5.37 7.07
CA ARG A 81 -10.04 -5.49 5.60
C ARG A 81 -8.72 -5.35 4.89
N ILE A 82 -8.72 -5.86 3.66
CA ILE A 82 -7.65 -5.62 2.69
C ILE A 82 -8.07 -4.44 1.81
N LEU A 83 -7.13 -3.53 1.56
CA LEU A 83 -7.28 -2.46 0.58
C LEU A 83 -6.30 -2.70 -0.57
N ILE A 84 -6.82 -2.64 -1.80
CA ILE A 84 -6.00 -2.79 -3.00
C ILE A 84 -5.94 -1.45 -3.72
N ARG A 85 -4.73 -1.00 -4.04
CA ARG A 85 -4.51 0.18 -4.88
C ARG A 85 -4.86 -0.15 -6.32
N GLN A 86 -5.72 0.67 -6.94
CA GLN A 86 -6.19 0.39 -8.30
C GLN A 86 -5.10 0.53 -9.36
N ILE A 87 -4.20 1.51 -9.22
CA ILE A 87 -3.10 1.70 -10.18
C ILE A 87 -1.95 0.77 -9.80
N ILE A 88 -1.60 -0.09 -10.75
CA ILE A 88 -0.45 -1.00 -10.64
C ILE A 88 0.82 -0.21 -10.94
N SER A 89 1.87 -0.49 -10.19
CA SER A 89 3.17 0.14 -10.36
C SER A 89 4.30 -0.84 -10.01
N GLY A 90 5.52 -0.39 -10.19
CA GLY A 90 6.72 -1.21 -9.98
C GLY A 90 7.26 -1.80 -11.28
N LYS A 91 8.45 -2.35 -11.21
CA LYS A 91 9.10 -3.08 -12.31
C LYS A 91 9.70 -4.37 -11.73
N PRO A 92 9.06 -5.51 -11.95
CA PRO A 92 7.79 -5.75 -12.68
C PRO A 92 6.56 -5.14 -11.98
N PRO A 93 5.44 -4.94 -12.72
CA PRO A 93 4.20 -4.42 -12.15
C PRO A 93 3.66 -5.36 -11.07
N ARG A 94 3.28 -4.80 -9.91
CA ARG A 94 2.78 -5.59 -8.77
C ARG A 94 1.44 -5.11 -8.24
N ILE A 95 0.68 -6.03 -7.66
CA ILE A 95 -0.49 -5.73 -6.83
C ILE A 95 0.01 -5.10 -5.52
N TYR A 96 -0.62 -4.01 -5.09
CA TYR A 96 -0.38 -3.39 -3.80
C TYR A 96 -1.60 -3.66 -2.93
N ALA A 97 -1.49 -4.66 -2.08
CA ALA A 97 -2.50 -5.03 -1.11
C ALA A 97 -1.99 -4.74 0.30
N GLY A 98 -2.66 -3.82 1.00
CA GLY A 98 -2.42 -3.50 2.39
C GLY A 98 -3.56 -3.98 3.27
N TYR A 99 -3.34 -4.09 4.58
CA TYR A 99 -4.34 -4.49 5.57
C TYR A 99 -4.51 -3.42 6.63
N THR A 100 -5.74 -3.21 7.06
CA THR A 100 -6.04 -2.28 8.15
C THR A 100 -7.26 -2.72 8.95
N GLU A 101 -7.27 -2.36 10.23
CA GLU A 101 -8.38 -2.45 11.17
C GLU A 101 -8.87 -1.04 11.58
N GLU A 102 -8.18 0.01 11.09
CA GLU A 102 -8.50 1.39 11.41
C GLU A 102 -9.69 1.90 10.57
N SER A 103 -10.42 2.86 11.11
CA SER A 103 -11.50 3.55 10.38
C SER A 103 -10.90 4.50 9.35
N LEU A 104 -10.70 4.02 8.13
CA LEU A 104 -10.13 4.74 6.99
C LEU A 104 -11.04 4.66 5.78
N TYR A 105 -11.36 5.80 5.21
CA TYR A 105 -12.24 5.94 4.05
C TYR A 105 -11.39 6.16 2.80
N PHE A 106 -11.89 5.73 1.65
CA PHE A 106 -11.21 5.85 0.37
C PHE A 106 -12.20 6.04 -0.78
N THR A 107 -11.74 6.67 -1.85
CA THR A 107 -12.50 6.85 -3.08
C THR A 107 -12.14 5.76 -4.11
N GLN A 108 -12.51 5.95 -5.36
CA GLN A 108 -12.23 5.00 -6.46
C GLN A 108 -10.73 4.86 -6.84
N ILE A 109 -9.83 5.27 -5.96
CA ILE A 109 -8.38 5.07 -6.07
C ILE A 109 -7.95 3.63 -5.74
N GLY A 110 -8.84 2.89 -5.11
CA GLY A 110 -8.67 1.51 -4.68
C GLY A 110 -10.02 0.84 -4.46
N PHE A 111 -9.97 -0.38 -3.97
CA PHE A 111 -11.13 -1.14 -3.54
C PHE A 111 -10.83 -1.96 -2.29
N GLY A 112 -11.88 -2.23 -1.52
CA GLY A 112 -11.81 -3.00 -0.29
C GLY A 112 -12.27 -4.44 -0.48
N ILE A 113 -11.68 -5.35 0.29
CA ILE A 113 -11.98 -6.77 0.32
C ILE A 113 -12.14 -7.20 1.77
N ILE A 114 -13.23 -7.91 2.06
CA ILE A 114 -13.50 -8.54 3.36
C ILE A 114 -13.87 -10.00 3.11
N SER A 115 -13.25 -10.93 3.83
CA SER A 115 -13.70 -12.33 3.79
C SER A 115 -15.16 -12.41 4.22
N LYS A 116 -15.98 -13.14 3.47
CA LYS A 116 -17.37 -13.44 3.81
C LYS A 116 -17.55 -14.81 4.46
N LYS A 117 -16.45 -15.58 4.59
CA LYS A 117 -16.41 -16.88 5.24
C LYS A 117 -15.62 -16.79 6.53
N GLU A 118 -16.17 -17.21 7.65
CA GLU A 118 -15.45 -17.30 8.92
C GLU A 118 -14.25 -18.27 8.84
N SER A 119 -14.31 -19.24 7.92
CA SER A 119 -13.24 -20.20 7.66
C SER A 119 -12.04 -19.63 6.89
N ILE A 120 -12.11 -18.38 6.43
CA ILE A 120 -11.04 -17.76 5.63
C ILE A 120 -10.62 -16.43 6.27
N ASN A 121 -9.35 -16.33 6.66
CA ASN A 121 -8.81 -15.13 7.28
C ASN A 121 -8.38 -14.11 6.22
N ASN A 122 -8.67 -12.82 6.43
CA ASN A 122 -8.24 -11.74 5.55
C ASN A 122 -6.70 -11.70 5.39
N LYS A 123 -5.92 -12.01 6.43
CA LYS A 123 -4.46 -12.01 6.37
C LYS A 123 -3.90 -13.15 5.51
N TYR A 124 -4.60 -14.29 5.45
CA TYR A 124 -4.29 -15.35 4.50
C TYR A 124 -4.49 -14.88 3.05
N ILE A 125 -5.64 -14.26 2.75
CA ILE A 125 -5.90 -13.68 1.44
C ILE A 125 -4.83 -12.61 1.09
N LEU A 126 -4.47 -11.76 2.04
CA LEU A 126 -3.45 -10.72 1.87
C LEU A 126 -2.10 -11.28 1.43
N VAL A 127 -1.64 -12.35 2.04
CA VAL A 127 -0.37 -13.01 1.71
C VAL A 127 -0.40 -13.53 0.29
N ILE A 128 -1.45 -14.27 -0.08
CA ILE A 128 -1.60 -14.81 -1.43
C ILE A 128 -1.62 -13.67 -2.48
N LEU A 129 -2.36 -12.59 -2.23
CA LEU A 129 -2.45 -11.45 -3.16
C LEU A 129 -1.11 -10.74 -3.37
N ASN A 130 -0.27 -10.68 -2.34
CA ASN A 130 1.04 -10.04 -2.43
C ASN A 130 2.16 -10.98 -2.91
N SER A 131 1.91 -12.29 -3.04
CA SER A 131 2.89 -13.28 -3.49
C SER A 131 3.33 -13.06 -4.93
N LEU A 132 4.53 -13.53 -5.26
CA LEU A 132 5.07 -13.45 -6.62
C LEU A 132 4.21 -14.25 -7.60
N LEU A 133 3.76 -15.46 -7.21
CA LEU A 133 2.87 -16.28 -8.04
C LEU A 133 1.59 -15.56 -8.44
N MET A 134 0.91 -14.89 -7.47
CA MET A 134 -0.35 -14.21 -7.77
C MET A 134 -0.14 -12.97 -8.63
N ASN A 135 0.99 -12.27 -8.45
CA ASN A 135 1.38 -11.17 -9.31
C ASN A 135 1.71 -11.64 -10.74
N PHE A 136 2.45 -12.74 -10.88
CA PHE A 136 2.71 -13.38 -12.16
C PHE A 136 1.40 -13.75 -12.86
N TYR A 137 0.51 -14.46 -12.17
CA TYR A 137 -0.80 -14.84 -12.70
C TYR A 137 -1.61 -13.63 -13.16
N HIS A 138 -1.71 -12.58 -12.30
CA HIS A 138 -2.43 -11.36 -12.66
C HIS A 138 -1.81 -10.64 -13.87
N LYS A 139 -0.48 -10.57 -13.93
CA LYS A 139 0.26 -9.95 -15.04
C LYS A 139 -0.10 -10.59 -16.38
N TYR A 140 0.02 -11.91 -16.48
CA TYR A 140 -0.18 -12.62 -17.75
C TYR A 140 -1.65 -12.84 -18.13
N MET A 141 -2.56 -12.88 -17.15
CA MET A 141 -3.99 -13.10 -17.42
C MET A 141 -4.77 -11.81 -17.68
N TYR A 142 -4.32 -10.67 -17.16
CA TYR A 142 -5.18 -9.49 -17.13
C TYR A 142 -4.50 -8.18 -17.55
N LEU A 143 -3.17 -8.13 -17.64
CA LEU A 143 -2.48 -6.93 -18.09
C LEU A 143 -2.19 -6.98 -19.58
N ASP A 144 -2.19 -5.82 -20.20
CA ASP A 144 -1.73 -5.63 -21.55
C ASP A 144 -0.20 -5.43 -21.51
N LEU A 145 0.53 -6.47 -21.91
CA LEU A 145 2.00 -6.48 -21.82
C LEU A 145 2.69 -5.51 -22.80
N GLU A 146 1.96 -5.01 -23.78
CA GLU A 146 2.46 -4.01 -24.75
C GLU A 146 2.32 -2.56 -24.22
N LYS A 147 1.56 -2.36 -23.12
CA LYS A 147 1.37 -1.04 -22.51
C LYS A 147 2.31 -0.81 -21.34
N ASP A 148 3.16 0.19 -21.47
CA ASP A 148 4.14 0.58 -20.45
C ASP A 148 3.58 1.33 -19.24
N LEU A 149 2.36 1.92 -19.30
CA LEU A 149 1.90 2.91 -18.31
C LEU A 149 0.48 2.68 -17.82
N PHE A 150 0.28 2.97 -16.52
CA PHE A 150 -1.02 3.17 -15.86
C PHE A 150 -2.04 2.05 -15.98
N GLN A 151 -1.59 0.80 -15.96
CA GLN A 151 -2.53 -0.31 -15.90
C GLN A 151 -3.24 -0.36 -14.55
N LYS A 152 -4.47 -0.84 -14.57
CA LYS A 152 -5.31 -0.92 -13.38
C LYS A 152 -5.69 -2.37 -13.09
N ILE A 153 -5.64 -2.72 -11.81
CA ILE A 153 -6.34 -3.91 -11.36
C ILE A 153 -7.83 -3.58 -11.22
N LEU A 154 -8.66 -4.39 -11.90
CA LEU A 154 -10.11 -4.25 -11.84
C LEU A 154 -10.69 -5.23 -10.83
N ILE A 155 -11.75 -4.85 -10.12
CA ILE A 155 -12.47 -5.75 -9.21
C ILE A 155 -12.89 -7.03 -9.93
N ALA A 156 -13.40 -6.91 -11.16
CA ALA A 156 -13.82 -8.06 -11.96
C ALA A 156 -12.70 -9.08 -12.20
N ASN A 157 -11.45 -8.60 -12.37
CA ASN A 157 -10.28 -9.47 -12.53
C ASN A 157 -9.83 -10.02 -11.17
N CYS A 158 -9.82 -9.19 -10.14
CA CYS A 158 -9.45 -9.60 -8.79
C CYS A 158 -10.37 -10.70 -8.24
N LYS A 159 -11.67 -10.62 -8.51
CA LYS A 159 -12.66 -11.65 -8.16
C LYS A 159 -12.35 -13.03 -8.74
N LYS A 160 -11.68 -13.08 -9.89
CA LYS A 160 -11.29 -14.31 -10.59
C LYS A 160 -9.96 -14.89 -10.12
N LEU A 161 -9.20 -14.18 -9.27
CA LEU A 161 -7.93 -14.69 -8.76
C LEU A 161 -8.17 -15.99 -7.97
N PRO A 162 -7.36 -17.05 -8.22
CA PRO A 162 -7.55 -18.35 -7.62
C PRO A 162 -7.00 -18.38 -6.19
N ILE A 163 -7.82 -18.14 -5.19
CA ILE A 163 -7.42 -18.32 -3.78
C ILE A 163 -7.83 -19.72 -3.35
N ARG A 164 -6.86 -20.54 -2.98
CA ARG A 164 -7.10 -21.91 -2.52
C ARG A 164 -7.71 -21.90 -1.13
N GLU A 165 -8.85 -22.57 -0.96
CA GLU A 165 -9.48 -22.74 0.36
C GLU A 165 -8.79 -23.89 1.11
N ILE A 166 -8.28 -23.58 2.31
CA ILE A 166 -7.67 -24.54 3.23
C ILE A 166 -8.24 -24.31 4.64
N SER A 167 -8.05 -25.27 5.54
CA SER A 167 -8.54 -25.13 6.92
C SER A 167 -7.91 -23.92 7.64
N LEU A 168 -8.58 -23.39 8.65
CA LEU A 168 -8.04 -22.28 9.48
C LEU A 168 -6.68 -22.63 10.11
N GLU A 169 -6.51 -23.90 10.49
CA GLU A 169 -5.24 -24.40 11.03
C GLU A 169 -4.12 -24.33 9.97
N ALA A 170 -4.42 -24.77 8.74
CA ALA A 170 -3.46 -24.68 7.63
C ALA A 170 -3.17 -23.23 7.19
N GLN A 171 -4.07 -22.28 7.46
CA GLN A 171 -3.83 -20.85 7.21
C GLN A 171 -2.88 -20.21 8.25
N GLN A 172 -2.72 -20.80 9.44
CA GLN A 172 -1.99 -20.18 10.54
C GLN A 172 -0.55 -19.77 10.19
N PRO A 173 0.27 -20.60 9.52
CA PRO A 173 1.62 -20.17 9.11
C PRO A 173 1.63 -18.95 8.19
N PHE A 174 0.67 -18.83 7.28
CA PHE A 174 0.49 -17.67 6.40
C PHE A 174 0.09 -16.41 7.19
N ILE A 175 -0.81 -16.56 8.16
CA ILE A 175 -1.25 -15.47 9.05
C ILE A 175 -0.08 -14.94 9.88
N GLU A 176 0.79 -15.81 10.37
CA GLU A 176 2.01 -15.43 11.11
C GLU A 176 2.97 -14.64 10.22
N LYS A 177 3.18 -15.08 8.98
CA LYS A 177 3.98 -14.33 8.00
C LYS A 177 3.35 -12.98 7.64
N ALA A 178 2.02 -12.93 7.47
CA ALA A 178 1.31 -11.67 7.28
C ALA A 178 1.56 -10.71 8.45
N ASN A 179 1.40 -11.17 9.69
CA ASN A 179 1.65 -10.36 10.89
C ASN A 179 3.09 -9.85 10.95
N LYS A 180 4.07 -10.71 10.62
CA LYS A 180 5.47 -10.32 10.53
C LYS A 180 5.68 -9.24 9.47
N MET A 181 5.13 -9.41 8.27
CA MET A 181 5.22 -8.42 7.18
C MET A 181 4.56 -7.08 7.55
N LEU A 182 3.38 -7.11 8.18
CA LEU A 182 2.70 -5.91 8.67
C LEU A 182 3.56 -5.16 9.68
N PHE A 183 4.16 -5.87 10.63
CA PHE A 183 5.05 -5.30 11.64
C PHE A 183 6.31 -4.68 11.02
N LEU A 184 7.00 -5.42 10.14
CA LEU A 184 8.24 -4.97 9.51
C LEU A 184 8.01 -3.74 8.62
N ASN A 185 6.96 -3.73 7.79
CA ASN A 185 6.66 -2.59 6.94
C ASN A 185 6.28 -1.35 7.76
N LYS A 186 5.52 -1.52 8.86
CA LYS A 186 5.24 -0.43 9.80
C LYS A 186 6.52 0.12 10.42
N ASN A 187 7.43 -0.77 10.84
CA ASN A 187 8.70 -0.40 11.47
C ASN A 187 9.59 0.39 10.50
N LEU A 188 9.74 -0.09 9.26
CA LEU A 188 10.49 0.61 8.22
C LEU A 188 9.91 2.02 7.96
N GLN A 189 8.60 2.13 7.91
CA GLN A 189 7.93 3.41 7.70
C GLN A 189 8.14 4.37 8.88
N GLU A 190 8.08 3.87 10.12
CA GLU A 190 8.35 4.69 11.30
C GLU A 190 9.80 5.20 11.33
N LEU A 191 10.77 4.35 11.01
CA LEU A 191 12.18 4.72 10.87
C LEU A 191 12.35 5.79 9.79
N SER A 192 11.79 5.55 8.61
CA SER A 192 11.84 6.51 7.51
C SER A 192 11.26 7.87 7.91
N GLN A 193 10.09 7.89 8.55
CA GLN A 193 9.45 9.12 8.98
C GLN A 193 10.22 9.86 10.08
N LYS A 194 10.88 9.13 10.99
CA LYS A 194 11.73 9.77 12.02
C LYS A 194 12.87 10.55 11.37
N PHE A 195 13.54 9.95 10.39
CA PHE A 195 14.63 10.61 9.67
C PHE A 195 14.13 11.78 8.79
N GLN A 196 13.01 11.60 8.08
CA GLN A 196 12.36 12.67 7.32
C GLN A 196 12.04 13.89 8.21
N ARG A 197 11.48 13.67 9.41
CA ARG A 197 11.23 14.77 10.37
C ARG A 197 12.51 15.44 10.84
N LEU A 198 13.59 14.68 11.03
CA LEU A 198 14.89 15.24 11.36
C LEU A 198 15.40 16.17 10.26
N LEU A 199 15.32 15.72 8.98
CA LEU A 199 15.71 16.52 7.83
C LEU A 199 14.88 17.80 7.70
N THR A 200 13.54 17.66 7.76
CA THR A 200 12.62 18.79 7.66
C THR A 200 12.89 19.83 8.73
N ARG A 201 13.11 19.41 9.98
CA ARG A 201 13.39 20.32 11.10
C ARG A 201 14.79 20.96 11.00
N LYS A 202 15.80 20.17 10.65
CA LYS A 202 17.20 20.66 10.62
C LYS A 202 17.45 21.64 9.50
N PHE A 203 16.84 21.40 8.34
CA PHE A 203 17.07 22.18 7.12
C PHE A 203 15.89 23.09 6.75
N GLU A 204 14.90 23.24 7.63
CA GLU A 204 13.70 24.08 7.45
C GLU A 204 13.00 23.83 6.09
N LEU A 205 12.94 22.56 5.68
CA LEU A 205 12.36 22.16 4.40
C LEU A 205 10.83 22.11 4.48
N GLU A 206 10.15 22.86 3.64
CA GLU A 206 8.69 22.79 3.53
C GLU A 206 8.22 21.42 2.97
N LYS A 207 9.01 20.86 2.05
CA LYS A 207 8.71 19.58 1.40
C LYS A 207 9.99 18.82 1.07
N LEU A 208 9.98 17.50 1.32
CA LEU A 208 11.04 16.59 0.87
C LEU A 208 10.78 16.13 -0.56
N SER A 209 11.84 16.01 -1.37
CA SER A 209 11.78 15.34 -2.67
C SER A 209 11.40 13.86 -2.47
N THR A 210 10.83 13.20 -3.50
CA THR A 210 10.51 11.77 -3.43
C THR A 210 11.73 10.94 -3.03
N LYS A 211 12.91 11.27 -3.56
CA LYS A 211 14.15 10.59 -3.18
C LYS A 211 14.52 10.78 -1.71
N LEU A 212 14.33 11.97 -1.15
CA LEU A 212 14.56 12.21 0.28
C LEU A 212 13.47 11.60 1.18
N GLN A 213 12.29 11.31 0.65
CA GLN A 213 11.28 10.52 1.37
C GLN A 213 11.69 9.06 1.48
N ASP A 214 12.33 8.52 0.44
CA ASP A 214 12.86 7.16 0.38
C ASP A 214 14.38 7.13 0.62
N TRP A 215 14.88 7.99 1.51
CA TRP A 215 16.30 8.25 1.77
C TRP A 215 17.13 6.99 2.00
N TYR A 216 16.55 5.96 2.61
CA TYR A 216 17.20 4.68 2.90
C TYR A 216 17.54 3.86 1.63
N LEU A 217 17.00 4.24 0.48
CA LEU A 217 17.36 3.68 -0.82
C LEU A 217 18.56 4.38 -1.49
N LEU A 218 19.02 5.51 -0.90
CA LEU A 218 20.10 6.28 -1.47
C LEU A 218 21.45 5.85 -0.91
N GLU A 219 22.50 6.10 -1.70
CA GLU A 219 23.84 6.20 -1.17
C GLU A 219 24.08 7.61 -0.60
N PHE A 220 25.05 7.78 0.33
CA PHE A 220 25.28 9.09 0.98
C PHE A 220 25.56 10.20 -0.04
N SER A 221 26.35 9.89 -1.08
CA SER A 221 26.62 10.85 -2.17
C SER A 221 25.37 11.32 -2.91
N GLU A 222 24.37 10.42 -3.06
CA GLU A 222 23.08 10.77 -3.68
C GLU A 222 22.22 11.59 -2.72
N PHE A 223 22.23 11.25 -1.44
CA PHE A 223 21.58 12.05 -0.39
C PHE A 223 22.09 13.49 -0.38
N VAL A 224 23.41 13.69 -0.39
CA VAL A 224 24.03 15.05 -0.48
C VAL A 224 23.61 15.78 -1.77
N LYS A 225 23.53 15.06 -2.91
CA LYS A 225 23.04 15.66 -4.17
C LYS A 225 21.58 16.12 -4.06
N GLU A 226 20.73 15.35 -3.40
CA GLU A 226 19.32 15.73 -3.19
C GLU A 226 19.19 16.94 -2.25
N LEU A 227 20.01 17.05 -1.20
CA LEU A 227 20.09 18.23 -0.36
C LEU A 227 20.51 19.47 -1.17
N LYS A 228 21.52 19.34 -2.03
CA LYS A 228 21.96 20.44 -2.91
C LYS A 228 20.86 20.92 -3.86
N LYS A 229 20.01 20.01 -4.39
CA LYS A 229 18.82 20.39 -5.18
C LYS A 229 17.81 21.21 -4.38
N SER A 230 17.71 20.95 -3.09
CA SER A 230 16.90 21.72 -2.14
C SER A 230 17.59 23.00 -1.65
N LYS A 231 18.70 23.41 -2.32
CA LYS A 231 19.52 24.59 -1.99
C LYS A 231 20.26 24.51 -0.65
N ILE A 232 20.39 23.32 -0.09
CA ILE A 232 21.16 23.07 1.12
C ILE A 232 22.60 22.74 0.73
N LYS A 233 23.56 23.43 1.31
CA LYS A 233 24.99 23.18 1.13
C LYS A 233 25.57 22.82 2.49
N LEU A 234 26.10 21.62 2.62
CA LEU A 234 26.85 21.18 3.79
C LEU A 234 28.30 21.64 3.66
N PHE A 235 28.86 22.16 4.74
CA PHE A 235 30.30 22.38 4.85
C PHE A 235 30.98 21.05 5.22
N LEU A 236 32.28 20.94 4.97
CA LEU A 236 33.01 19.68 5.14
C LEU A 236 32.76 19.00 6.50
N LYS A 237 32.79 19.77 7.58
CA LYS A 237 32.52 19.22 8.93
C LYS A 237 31.08 18.71 9.08
N GLU A 238 30.10 19.45 8.59
CA GLU A 238 28.70 19.07 8.62
C GLU A 238 28.46 17.83 7.73
N GLU A 239 29.15 17.75 6.58
CA GLU A 239 29.04 16.61 5.67
C GLU A 239 29.54 15.32 6.35
N MET A 240 30.66 15.38 7.09
CA MET A 240 31.16 14.24 7.88
C MET A 240 30.19 13.82 9.00
N GLU A 241 29.66 14.79 9.77
CA GLU A 241 28.68 14.51 10.83
C GLU A 241 27.39 13.88 10.26
N TRP A 242 26.93 14.38 9.10
CA TRP A 242 25.75 13.83 8.43
C TRP A 242 26.00 12.47 7.81
N GLU A 243 27.21 12.18 7.36
CA GLU A 243 27.58 10.86 6.85
C GLU A 243 27.44 9.80 7.92
N GLU A 244 27.97 10.05 9.12
CA GLU A 244 27.86 9.13 10.26
C GLU A 244 26.38 8.87 10.62
N ILE A 245 25.59 9.95 10.77
CA ILE A 245 24.15 9.84 11.09
C ILE A 245 23.39 9.08 9.99
N PHE A 246 23.66 9.40 8.72
CA PHE A 246 23.00 8.79 7.58
C PHE A 246 23.31 7.29 7.52
N LEU A 247 24.56 6.90 7.63
CA LEU A 247 25.00 5.50 7.56
C LEU A 247 24.44 4.67 8.72
N GLU A 248 24.45 5.23 9.95
CA GLU A 248 23.80 4.56 11.10
C GLU A 248 22.32 4.28 10.84
N LYS A 249 21.58 5.31 10.39
CA LYS A 249 20.14 5.16 10.14
C LYS A 249 19.83 4.30 8.93
N LYS A 250 20.68 4.33 7.90
CA LYS A 250 20.59 3.44 6.74
C LYS A 250 20.79 1.98 7.16
N GLU A 251 21.76 1.69 8.00
CA GLU A 251 21.98 0.34 8.51
C GLU A 251 20.77 -0.20 9.27
N GLU A 252 20.13 0.63 10.12
CA GLU A 252 18.89 0.26 10.81
C GLU A 252 17.76 -0.08 9.80
N ALA A 253 17.60 0.75 8.77
CA ALA A 253 16.58 0.55 7.74
C ALA A 253 16.88 -0.68 6.86
N ASP A 254 18.14 -0.88 6.48
CA ASP A 254 18.57 -2.02 5.67
C ASP A 254 18.39 -3.36 6.41
N LYS A 255 18.59 -3.43 7.72
CA LYS A 255 18.26 -4.61 8.53
C LYS A 255 16.78 -4.98 8.40
N VAL A 256 15.89 -4.00 8.54
CA VAL A 256 14.44 -4.24 8.42
C VAL A 256 14.07 -4.62 6.98
N LYS A 257 14.65 -3.96 5.97
CA LYS A 257 14.47 -4.32 4.55
C LYS A 257 14.86 -5.77 4.25
N ASN A 258 16.04 -6.17 4.72
CA ASN A 258 16.52 -7.54 4.53
C ASN A 258 15.56 -8.57 5.16
N GLU A 259 15.02 -8.27 6.34
CA GLU A 259 14.00 -9.13 6.96
C GLU A 259 12.69 -9.18 6.16
N ILE A 260 12.26 -8.06 5.56
CA ILE A 260 11.11 -8.01 4.65
C ILE A 260 11.37 -8.91 3.44
N GLU A 261 12.53 -8.77 2.78
CA GLU A 261 12.89 -9.54 1.60
C GLU A 261 13.01 -11.04 1.91
N MET A 262 13.59 -11.41 3.04
CA MET A 262 13.65 -12.81 3.47
C MET A 262 12.25 -13.37 3.74
N THR A 263 11.40 -12.60 4.42
CA THR A 263 10.03 -13.03 4.73
C THR A 263 9.17 -13.13 3.46
N ASP A 264 9.36 -12.23 2.47
CA ASP A 264 8.71 -12.33 1.16
C ASP A 264 9.10 -13.65 0.45
N LYS A 265 10.39 -14.01 0.42
CA LYS A 265 10.85 -15.28 -0.16
C LYS A 265 10.27 -16.52 0.56
N GLU A 266 10.19 -16.48 1.89
CA GLU A 266 9.56 -17.55 2.65
C GLU A 266 8.06 -17.68 2.29
N ILE A 267 7.35 -16.56 2.16
CA ILE A 267 5.96 -16.52 1.71
C ILE A 267 5.82 -17.11 0.32
N ASP A 268 6.66 -16.69 -0.62
CA ASP A 268 6.61 -17.18 -2.01
C ASP A 268 6.83 -18.69 -2.05
N GLY A 269 7.81 -19.24 -1.31
CA GLY A 269 8.00 -20.67 -1.17
C GLY A 269 6.77 -21.42 -0.62
N MET A 270 6.16 -20.89 0.45
CA MET A 270 4.92 -21.45 1.02
C MET A 270 3.76 -21.42 0.00
N VAL A 271 3.67 -20.36 -0.80
CA VAL A 271 2.63 -20.24 -1.84
C VAL A 271 2.92 -21.20 -2.99
N TYR A 272 4.16 -21.38 -3.42
CA TYR A 272 4.51 -22.37 -4.45
C TYR A 272 4.13 -23.79 -4.01
N GLU A 273 4.44 -24.15 -2.78
CA GLU A 273 4.04 -25.44 -2.19
C GLU A 273 2.51 -25.58 -2.12
N LEU A 274 1.82 -24.53 -1.65
CA LEU A 274 0.35 -24.51 -1.58
C LEU A 274 -0.31 -24.79 -2.93
N TYR A 275 0.26 -24.25 -4.02
CA TYR A 275 -0.29 -24.43 -5.37
C TYR A 275 0.33 -25.63 -6.10
N GLY A 276 1.33 -26.28 -5.54
CA GLY A 276 1.97 -27.50 -6.06
C GLY A 276 2.80 -27.26 -7.32
N LEU A 277 3.54 -26.13 -7.36
CA LEU A 277 4.40 -25.80 -8.48
C LEU A 277 5.62 -26.73 -8.53
N SER A 278 6.03 -27.14 -9.74
CA SER A 278 7.31 -27.78 -10.00
C SER A 278 8.49 -26.78 -9.96
N GLU A 279 9.71 -27.27 -9.88
CA GLU A 279 10.91 -26.42 -9.89
C GLU A 279 11.02 -25.58 -11.19
N GLU A 280 10.61 -26.16 -12.33
CA GLU A 280 10.58 -25.45 -13.61
C GLU A 280 9.53 -24.33 -13.62
N GLU A 281 8.35 -24.54 -13.02
CA GLU A 281 7.30 -23.52 -12.92
C GLU A 281 7.70 -22.41 -11.96
N ILE A 282 8.34 -22.75 -10.83
CA ILE A 282 8.88 -21.75 -9.88
C ILE A 282 9.89 -20.85 -10.60
N LYS A 283 10.82 -21.43 -11.34
CA LYS A 283 11.81 -20.68 -12.11
C LYS A 283 11.17 -19.71 -13.09
N ILE A 284 10.13 -20.15 -13.81
CA ILE A 284 9.37 -19.26 -14.72
C ILE A 284 8.75 -18.09 -13.97
N VAL A 285 8.18 -18.34 -12.78
CA VAL A 285 7.56 -17.27 -11.97
C VAL A 285 8.60 -16.28 -11.46
N GLU A 286 9.77 -16.75 -11.03
CA GLU A 286 10.84 -15.91 -10.45
C GLU A 286 11.60 -15.08 -11.48
N GLU A 287 11.70 -15.56 -12.73
CA GLU A 287 12.39 -14.85 -13.82
C GLU A 287 11.52 -13.77 -14.50
N ASN A 288 10.23 -13.65 -14.15
CA ASN A 288 9.25 -12.77 -14.80
C ASN A 288 8.58 -11.77 -13.87
#